data_c25fa88210f4fba9522e10131e6803a6
#
_entry.id   c25fa88210f4fba9522e10131e6803a6
#
_cell.length_a   1.000
_cell.length_b   1.000
_cell.length_c   1.000
_cell.angle_alpha   90.00
_cell.angle_beta   90.00
_cell.angle_gamma   90.00
#
_symmetry.space_group_name_H-M   'P 1'
#
loop_
_entity.id
_entity.type
_entity.pdbx_description
1 polymer ?
#
loop_
_entity_poly.entity_id
_entity_poly.type
_entity_poly.pdbx_seq_one_letter_code
_entity_poly.pdbx_strand_id
1 'polypeptide(L)'
;MLKSSEHSDTKRFESLGYPVRADETRSAAVCRNENGEERVVIAARGYLLIVDPDNGSCRQLPFPDLCREYPFAAMSMSSGLFCTGAGTCLYVLDPFKSEYIARFEAPSGEEHAGFAFAEDERGTVYATTYPGSYLLSMDAAMQECRVVARLDSDRTYAMTLAAGSDGWIYAGLGTSSPAVAAVHADSGEVKTITVKGDAVPGSAQVHRGQDGRVYARIPNPSQPSATASENWYTIEDGHERPIPEASVSPSLYRGEGYRKVHQDLSNGRSLLSWELAEMRISIQHADGTRSEIPLQHEGNAAELSPIFAGPDGNLYGTSNHPLHFYRYEPGRRRIMNYGPDMIQKGGGGNIAAYASQGSKIIGAAYAGGLIHVMDTSRDWEGVAPPASPAPDMVRPSLRNPRLIYADNRVHRPRCAVSLNDGIHVLYGGFPGYGAVGGGLGIVNVEEESVTMLGHEQVIPEQSTVSLTVLSEGSVVGGTSIETPGGGQTSAKEAVLYAWDWASRSVTGTWAPIAGAREISGVCSGQGGDVYGITSDSILFRFNVKQGKIVSRHDLSSWGAVVRNGMMASSRNGMPIVIGLLSRTLFMITAGSDEPVRIAALPAPATCGLARIGNDIYYGAGAELWRFHWEEGCKPQ
;
A
#
# COMPACT_ATOMS: atom_id res chain seq x y z
N MET A 1 32.02 32.33 10.48
CA MET A 1 30.69 32.78 10.96
C MET A 1 29.56 31.96 10.30
N LEU A 2 29.54 30.64 10.51
CA LEU A 2 28.51 29.73 9.92
C LEU A 2 27.81 28.83 10.97
N LYS A 3 27.92 29.16 12.25
CA LYS A 3 27.35 28.36 13.36
C LYS A 3 26.09 28.95 14.01
N SER A 4 25.58 30.11 13.60
CA SER A 4 24.45 30.76 14.28
C SER A 4 23.06 30.54 13.61
N SER A 5 22.98 30.01 12.40
CA SER A 5 21.69 29.78 11.70
C SER A 5 21.05 28.41 12.01
N GLU A 6 21.83 27.37 12.28
CA GLU A 6 21.30 26.03 12.58
C GLU A 6 20.57 25.93 13.93
N HIS A 7 20.93 26.81 14.92
CA HIS A 7 20.31 26.77 16.25
C HIS A 7 18.95 27.49 16.35
N SER A 8 18.56 28.32 15.37
CA SER A 8 17.28 29.03 15.41
C SER A 8 16.14 28.20 14.76
N ASP A 9 16.45 27.32 13.81
CA ASP A 9 15.45 26.53 13.09
C ASP A 9 14.89 25.36 13.92
N THR A 10 15.67 24.78 14.82
CA THR A 10 15.20 23.68 15.68
C THR A 10 14.08 24.07 16.64
N LYS A 11 13.96 25.35 17.02
CA LYS A 11 12.86 25.84 17.88
C LYS A 11 11.51 25.97 17.15
N ARG A 12 11.52 25.95 15.82
CA ARG A 12 10.30 26.08 14.98
C ARG A 12 9.64 24.74 14.66
N PHE A 13 10.37 23.65 14.83
CA PHE A 13 9.87 22.30 14.63
C PHE A 13 9.51 21.65 15.95
N GLU A 14 8.41 20.92 15.94
CA GLU A 14 7.95 20.16 17.09
C GLU A 14 7.42 18.80 16.62
N SER A 15 7.92 17.71 17.22
CA SER A 15 7.27 16.40 17.12
C SER A 15 6.05 16.39 18.02
N LEU A 16 4.90 16.10 17.47
CA LEU A 16 3.65 15.93 18.20
C LEU A 16 3.46 14.49 18.69
N GLY A 17 4.43 13.62 18.37
CA GLY A 17 4.44 12.20 18.72
C GLY A 17 3.78 11.31 17.68
N TYR A 18 3.36 10.13 18.12
CA TYR A 18 2.84 9.04 17.29
C TYR A 18 1.31 8.99 17.35
N PRO A 19 0.59 9.42 16.31
CA PRO A 19 -0.87 9.36 16.27
C PRO A 19 -1.41 7.94 16.39
N VAL A 20 -0.71 6.97 15.82
CA VAL A 20 -1.12 5.57 15.81
C VAL A 20 0.01 4.67 16.28
N ARG A 21 -0.23 3.96 17.38
CA ARG A 21 0.60 2.85 17.82
C ARG A 21 -0.17 1.57 17.53
N ALA A 22 0.16 0.93 16.42
CA ALA A 22 -0.43 -0.31 15.99
C ALA A 22 0.57 -1.04 15.08
N ASP A 23 0.58 -2.36 15.16
CA ASP A 23 1.46 -3.17 14.34
C ASP A 23 0.69 -3.81 13.19
N GLU A 24 1.28 -3.79 12.02
CA GLU A 24 0.79 -4.55 10.90
C GLU A 24 1.33 -5.98 10.98
N THR A 25 0.40 -6.92 10.84
CA THR A 25 0.70 -8.33 10.69
C THR A 25 0.07 -8.87 9.43
N ARG A 26 0.82 -9.65 8.68
CA ARG A 26 0.32 -10.28 7.45
C ARG A 26 0.33 -11.80 7.53
N SER A 27 1.19 -12.37 8.34
CA SER A 27 1.37 -13.81 8.44
C SER A 27 1.73 -14.25 9.84
N ALA A 28 1.34 -15.47 10.14
CA ALA A 28 1.73 -16.18 11.35
C ALA A 28 1.84 -17.68 11.04
N ALA A 29 2.50 -18.44 11.89
CA ALA A 29 2.52 -19.88 11.80
C ALA A 29 2.57 -20.52 13.17
N VAL A 30 1.94 -21.68 13.29
CA VAL A 30 2.08 -22.57 14.46
C VAL A 30 3.29 -23.47 14.21
N CYS A 31 4.29 -23.36 15.05
CA CYS A 31 5.47 -24.22 15.05
C CYS A 31 5.34 -25.28 16.15
N ARG A 32 5.76 -26.51 15.85
CA ARG A 32 5.75 -27.63 16.80
C ARG A 32 7.11 -28.32 16.77
N ASN A 33 7.71 -28.52 17.94
CA ASN A 33 8.96 -29.28 18.04
C ASN A 33 8.72 -30.79 18.21
N GLU A 34 9.80 -31.55 18.23
CA GLU A 34 9.78 -33.01 18.39
C GLU A 34 9.15 -33.45 19.72
N ASN A 35 9.17 -32.62 20.76
CA ASN A 35 8.56 -32.87 22.05
C ASN A 35 7.06 -32.58 22.08
N GLY A 36 6.49 -32.07 20.99
CA GLY A 36 5.10 -31.67 20.88
C GLY A 36 4.77 -30.30 21.49
N GLU A 37 5.78 -29.53 21.91
CA GLU A 37 5.58 -28.15 22.35
C GLU A 37 5.21 -27.27 21.15
N GLU A 38 4.32 -26.30 21.36
CA GLU A 38 3.80 -25.41 20.33
C GLU A 38 4.15 -23.95 20.60
N ARG A 39 4.42 -23.21 19.53
CA ARG A 39 4.56 -21.74 19.54
C ARG A 39 3.82 -21.16 18.37
N VAL A 40 3.09 -20.09 18.60
CA VAL A 40 2.56 -19.23 17.52
C VAL A 40 3.59 -18.16 17.27
N VAL A 41 4.13 -18.09 16.04
CA VAL A 41 5.04 -17.04 15.65
C VAL A 41 4.31 -16.09 14.71
N ILE A 42 4.22 -14.83 15.10
CA ILE A 42 3.55 -13.78 14.34
C ILE A 42 4.62 -12.87 13.74
N ALA A 43 4.58 -12.72 12.42
CA ALA A 43 5.49 -11.86 11.70
C ALA A 43 4.91 -10.45 11.60
N ALA A 44 5.52 -9.52 12.30
CA ALA A 44 5.17 -8.11 12.34
C ALA A 44 6.23 -7.24 11.65
N ARG A 45 5.90 -6.01 11.37
CA ARG A 45 6.85 -5.04 10.83
C ARG A 45 7.96 -4.75 11.84
N GLY A 46 9.16 -5.14 11.54
CA GLY A 46 10.34 -4.90 12.36
C GLY A 46 10.66 -5.95 13.41
N TYR A 47 9.80 -6.94 13.64
CA TYR A 47 10.04 -7.98 14.64
C TYR A 47 9.19 -9.23 14.42
N LEU A 48 9.56 -10.31 15.12
CA LEU A 48 8.73 -11.50 15.31
C LEU A 48 8.21 -11.53 16.76
N LEU A 49 6.93 -11.91 16.93
CA LEU A 49 6.35 -12.16 18.22
C LEU A 49 6.13 -13.66 18.40
N ILE A 50 6.82 -14.26 19.36
CA ILE A 50 6.71 -15.67 19.72
C ILE A 50 5.73 -15.75 20.88
N VAL A 51 4.65 -16.51 20.70
CA VAL A 51 3.55 -16.63 21.66
C VAL A 51 3.39 -18.08 22.08
N ASP A 52 3.28 -18.31 23.37
CA ASP A 52 2.82 -19.58 23.93
C ASP A 52 1.29 -19.63 23.85
N PRO A 53 0.70 -20.55 23.07
CA PRO A 53 -0.75 -20.57 22.85
C PRO A 53 -1.56 -21.06 24.05
N ASP A 54 -0.92 -21.58 25.09
CA ASP A 54 -1.59 -22.11 26.27
C ASP A 54 -1.76 -21.06 27.38
N ASN A 55 -0.82 -20.11 27.47
CA ASN A 55 -0.82 -19.12 28.56
C ASN A 55 -0.67 -17.66 28.06
N GLY A 56 -0.46 -17.43 26.77
CA GLY A 56 -0.31 -16.09 26.17
C GLY A 56 1.00 -15.39 26.48
N SER A 57 1.98 -16.07 27.08
CA SER A 57 3.29 -15.46 27.27
C SER A 57 3.96 -15.16 25.93
N CYS A 58 4.54 -13.97 25.82
CA CYS A 58 5.09 -13.46 24.58
C CYS A 58 6.57 -13.14 24.72
N ARG A 59 7.33 -13.39 23.63
CA ARG A 59 8.67 -12.88 23.47
C ARG A 59 8.77 -12.13 22.13
N GLN A 60 9.09 -10.85 22.19
CA GLN A 60 9.30 -9.99 21.03
C GLN A 60 10.77 -10.05 20.64
N LEU A 61 11.04 -10.34 19.36
CA LEU A 61 12.39 -10.48 18.82
C LEU A 61 12.56 -9.58 17.59
N PRO A 62 13.29 -8.45 17.68
CA PRO A 62 13.54 -7.58 16.54
C PRO A 62 14.25 -8.33 15.42
N PHE A 63 13.97 -7.96 14.16
CA PHE A 63 14.78 -8.47 13.04
C PHE A 63 16.24 -8.03 13.19
N PRO A 64 17.20 -8.89 12.85
CA PRO A 64 18.58 -8.47 12.70
C PRO A 64 18.68 -7.23 11.79
N ASP A 65 19.70 -6.40 12.00
CA ASP A 65 19.94 -5.17 11.24
C ASP A 65 18.83 -4.11 11.32
N LEU A 66 17.93 -4.20 12.31
CA LEU A 66 16.82 -3.28 12.53
C LEU A 66 15.92 -3.13 11.28
N CYS A 67 15.81 -4.19 10.46
CA CYS A 67 14.95 -4.20 9.29
C CYS A 67 13.49 -3.90 9.70
N ARG A 68 12.88 -2.88 9.09
CA ARG A 68 11.50 -2.45 9.35
C ARG A 68 10.58 -2.68 8.16
N GLU A 69 10.98 -3.53 7.24
CA GLU A 69 10.16 -3.91 6.11
C GLU A 69 9.08 -4.93 6.49
N TYR A 70 8.11 -5.10 5.62
CA TYR A 70 6.99 -6.01 5.85
C TYR A 70 7.36 -7.46 5.54
N PRO A 71 7.09 -8.40 6.46
CA PRO A 71 7.05 -9.81 6.11
C PRO A 71 5.74 -10.10 5.34
N PHE A 72 5.85 -10.52 4.07
CA PHE A 72 4.69 -10.84 3.25
C PHE A 72 4.09 -12.21 3.58
N ALA A 73 4.93 -13.22 3.75
CA ALA A 73 4.54 -14.58 4.07
C ALA A 73 5.42 -15.17 5.17
N ALA A 74 4.91 -16.23 5.79
CA ALA A 74 5.66 -17.02 6.77
C ALA A 74 5.27 -18.49 6.66
N MET A 75 6.16 -19.37 7.11
CA MET A 75 5.94 -20.80 7.12
C MET A 75 6.53 -21.43 8.39
N SER A 76 5.83 -22.38 8.99
CA SER A 76 6.45 -23.34 9.90
C SER A 76 6.98 -24.52 9.10
N MET A 77 8.20 -24.93 9.40
CA MET A 77 8.89 -26.03 8.74
C MET A 77 8.59 -27.35 9.46
N SER A 78 8.74 -28.47 8.75
CA SER A 78 8.60 -29.81 9.34
C SER A 78 9.55 -30.07 10.51
N SER A 79 10.69 -29.36 10.54
CA SER A 79 11.66 -29.35 11.64
C SER A 79 11.22 -28.58 12.89
N GLY A 80 10.08 -27.89 12.87
CA GLY A 80 9.61 -27.00 13.94
C GLY A 80 10.17 -25.58 13.89
N LEU A 81 11.05 -25.27 12.93
CA LEU A 81 11.57 -23.94 12.69
C LEU A 81 10.53 -23.05 12.00
N PHE A 82 10.73 -21.75 12.11
CA PHE A 82 9.92 -20.73 11.45
C PHE A 82 10.74 -19.99 10.40
N CYS A 83 10.15 -19.76 9.23
CA CYS A 83 10.76 -19.02 8.15
C CYS A 83 9.87 -17.85 7.71
N THR A 84 10.48 -16.70 7.44
CA THR A 84 9.83 -15.52 6.86
C THR A 84 10.81 -14.67 6.07
N GLY A 85 10.31 -13.74 5.28
CA GLY A 85 11.11 -12.73 4.59
C GLY A 85 10.72 -11.33 5.01
N ALA A 86 11.70 -10.44 5.18
CA ALA A 86 11.45 -9.03 5.40
C ALA A 86 12.50 -8.19 4.65
N GLY A 87 12.04 -7.24 3.82
CA GLY A 87 12.92 -6.52 2.91
C GLY A 87 13.65 -7.46 1.97
N THR A 88 14.96 -7.30 1.85
CA THR A 88 15.81 -8.11 0.97
C THR A 88 16.26 -9.44 1.58
N CYS A 89 15.84 -9.76 2.80
CA CYS A 89 16.36 -10.90 3.54
C CYS A 89 15.30 -11.96 3.87
N LEU A 90 15.74 -13.22 3.88
CA LEU A 90 15.04 -14.35 4.50
C LEU A 90 15.62 -14.58 5.90
N TYR A 91 14.75 -14.90 6.85
CA TYR A 91 15.11 -15.17 8.23
C TYR A 91 14.55 -16.51 8.67
N VAL A 92 15.37 -17.31 9.33
CA VAL A 92 14.96 -18.57 9.94
C VAL A 92 15.16 -18.48 11.45
N LEU A 93 14.09 -18.80 12.19
CA LEU A 93 14.02 -18.70 13.63
C LEU A 93 13.80 -20.08 14.26
N ASP A 94 14.50 -20.38 15.35
CA ASP A 94 14.10 -21.41 16.30
C ASP A 94 13.18 -20.75 17.35
N PRO A 95 11.85 -20.98 17.27
CA PRO A 95 10.92 -20.30 18.16
C PRO A 95 10.97 -20.82 19.61
N PHE A 96 11.53 -22.00 19.84
CA PHE A 96 11.64 -22.62 21.16
C PHE A 96 12.85 -22.08 21.92
N LYS A 97 13.94 -21.74 21.20
CA LYS A 97 15.09 -21.02 21.77
C LYS A 97 14.95 -19.50 21.67
N SER A 98 14.04 -19.02 20.82
CA SER A 98 13.89 -17.60 20.46
C SER A 98 15.18 -17.01 19.88
N GLU A 99 15.77 -17.71 18.91
CA GLU A 99 17.05 -17.37 18.30
C GLU A 99 16.95 -17.47 16.77
N TYR A 100 17.45 -16.44 16.07
CA TYR A 100 17.65 -16.54 14.63
C TYR A 100 18.81 -17.50 14.36
N ILE A 101 18.56 -18.53 13.55
CA ILE A 101 19.57 -19.54 13.21
C ILE A 101 20.18 -19.30 11.83
N ALA A 102 19.46 -18.61 10.94
CA ALA A 102 19.97 -18.25 9.62
C ALA A 102 19.37 -16.93 9.13
N ARG A 103 20.15 -16.24 8.29
CA ARG A 103 19.78 -15.04 7.53
C ARG A 103 20.39 -15.13 6.15
N PHE A 104 19.59 -14.98 5.11
CA PHE A 104 20.04 -15.00 3.72
C PHE A 104 19.57 -13.74 3.01
N GLU A 105 20.45 -13.14 2.22
CA GLU A 105 20.16 -11.97 1.42
C GLU A 105 19.71 -12.39 0.01
N ALA A 106 18.70 -11.73 -0.54
CA ALA A 106 18.25 -11.94 -1.91
C ALA A 106 19.35 -11.59 -2.92
N PRO A 107 19.36 -12.21 -4.12
CA PRO A 107 20.47 -12.11 -5.07
C PRO A 107 20.79 -10.70 -5.58
N SER A 108 19.82 -9.80 -5.55
CA SER A 108 20.02 -8.38 -5.83
C SER A 108 19.47 -7.56 -4.68
N GLY A 109 20.15 -6.50 -4.28
CA GLY A 109 19.72 -5.63 -3.18
C GLY A 109 18.40 -4.88 -3.41
N GLU A 110 17.71 -5.14 -4.52
CA GLU A 110 16.40 -4.55 -4.86
C GLU A 110 15.24 -5.56 -4.74
N GLU A 111 15.53 -6.86 -4.48
CA GLU A 111 14.52 -7.90 -4.38
C GLU A 111 13.94 -8.01 -2.97
N HIS A 112 12.61 -7.95 -2.85
CA HIS A 112 11.93 -8.34 -1.61
C HIS A 112 11.82 -9.85 -1.53
N ALA A 113 12.34 -10.45 -0.46
CA ALA A 113 12.38 -11.89 -0.25
C ALA A 113 11.15 -12.39 0.55
N GLY A 114 10.71 -13.61 0.26
CA GLY A 114 9.67 -14.29 1.06
C GLY A 114 8.23 -13.89 0.71
N PHE A 115 7.92 -13.78 -0.59
CA PHE A 115 6.54 -13.57 -1.06
C PHE A 115 5.66 -14.82 -0.88
N ALA A 116 6.23 -16.00 -1.06
CA ALA A 116 5.61 -17.29 -0.80
C ALA A 116 6.67 -18.31 -0.40
N PHE A 117 6.25 -19.34 0.33
CA PHE A 117 7.12 -20.44 0.79
C PHE A 117 6.51 -21.79 0.47
N ALA A 118 7.37 -22.79 0.28
CA ALA A 118 7.03 -24.21 0.24
C ALA A 118 8.23 -25.03 0.76
N GLU A 119 7.95 -26.20 1.36
CA GLU A 119 8.94 -27.16 1.79
C GLU A 119 8.73 -28.47 1.03
N ASP A 120 9.82 -29.06 0.52
CA ASP A 120 9.77 -30.38 -0.12
C ASP A 120 9.96 -31.51 0.91
N GLU A 121 9.82 -32.75 0.45
CA GLU A 121 9.95 -33.94 1.31
C GLU A 121 11.36 -34.17 1.85
N ARG A 122 12.36 -33.45 1.32
CA ARG A 122 13.75 -33.50 1.79
C ARG A 122 14.05 -32.44 2.86
N GLY A 123 13.04 -31.59 3.18
CA GLY A 123 13.19 -30.46 4.09
C GLY A 123 13.85 -29.23 3.46
N THR A 124 13.99 -29.20 2.13
CA THR A 124 14.45 -28.01 1.42
C THR A 124 13.33 -27.01 1.35
N VAL A 125 13.58 -25.77 1.79
CA VAL A 125 12.60 -24.68 1.76
C VAL A 125 12.83 -23.81 0.54
N TYR A 126 11.77 -23.55 -0.18
CA TYR A 126 11.74 -22.67 -1.33
C TYR A 126 11.03 -21.37 -0.99
N ALA A 127 11.53 -20.24 -1.53
CA ALA A 127 10.95 -18.93 -1.36
C ALA A 127 10.93 -18.17 -2.68
N THR A 128 9.92 -17.30 -2.86
CA THR A 128 9.85 -16.43 -4.03
C THR A 128 10.24 -15.00 -3.69
N THR A 129 10.68 -14.23 -4.70
CA THR A 129 11.04 -12.81 -4.58
C THR A 129 10.13 -11.92 -5.41
N TYR A 130 10.20 -10.60 -5.17
CA TYR A 130 9.52 -9.53 -5.91
C TYR A 130 10.46 -8.32 -6.04
N PRO A 131 10.55 -7.61 -7.18
CA PRO A 131 9.77 -7.80 -8.41
C PRO A 131 10.36 -8.81 -9.41
N GLY A 132 11.56 -9.30 -9.23
CA GLY A 132 12.27 -10.11 -10.22
C GLY A 132 11.75 -11.54 -10.37
N SER A 133 10.86 -12.00 -9.47
CA SER A 133 10.25 -13.34 -9.50
C SER A 133 11.29 -14.46 -9.57
N TYR A 134 12.27 -14.44 -8.67
CA TYR A 134 13.22 -15.53 -8.50
C TYR A 134 12.66 -16.60 -7.56
N LEU A 135 13.02 -17.86 -7.82
CA LEU A 135 12.88 -18.97 -6.90
C LEU A 135 14.19 -19.17 -6.18
N LEU A 136 14.17 -19.05 -4.86
CA LEU A 136 15.29 -19.35 -3.98
C LEU A 136 15.08 -20.70 -3.32
N SER A 137 16.16 -21.43 -3.00
CA SER A 137 16.11 -22.62 -2.15
C SER A 137 17.07 -22.49 -0.99
N MET A 138 16.62 -22.91 0.20
CA MET A 138 17.42 -23.05 1.41
C MET A 138 17.53 -24.53 1.72
N ASP A 139 18.75 -25.01 1.95
CA ASP A 139 18.98 -26.40 2.31
C ASP A 139 18.37 -26.77 3.67
N ALA A 140 18.08 -28.05 3.92
CA ALA A 140 17.44 -28.51 5.16
C ALA A 140 18.25 -28.16 6.43
N ALA A 141 19.55 -27.98 6.33
CA ALA A 141 20.42 -27.56 7.42
C ALA A 141 20.45 -26.03 7.62
N MET A 142 19.79 -25.24 6.74
CA MET A 142 19.75 -23.77 6.75
C MET A 142 21.15 -23.12 6.71
N GLN A 143 22.08 -23.74 5.99
CA GLN A 143 23.45 -23.24 5.84
C GLN A 143 23.66 -22.53 4.53
N GLU A 144 22.91 -22.89 3.47
CA GLU A 144 23.05 -22.33 2.14
C GLU A 144 21.71 -21.88 1.57
N CYS A 145 21.71 -20.70 0.93
CA CYS A 145 20.59 -20.23 0.11
C CYS A 145 21.11 -19.94 -1.31
N ARG A 146 20.43 -20.48 -2.32
CA ARG A 146 20.80 -20.30 -3.73
C ARG A 146 19.61 -19.90 -4.59
N VAL A 147 19.89 -19.24 -5.69
CA VAL A 147 18.93 -19.03 -6.78
C VAL A 147 18.78 -20.33 -7.55
N VAL A 148 17.55 -20.85 -7.63
CA VAL A 148 17.22 -22.04 -8.44
C VAL A 148 16.96 -21.61 -9.88
N ALA A 149 16.06 -20.62 -10.06
CA ALA A 149 15.68 -20.11 -11.37
C ALA A 149 15.03 -18.72 -11.25
N ARG A 150 14.95 -18.01 -12.38
CA ARG A 150 14.01 -16.91 -12.57
C ARG A 150 12.72 -17.49 -13.14
N LEU A 151 11.59 -17.27 -12.47
CA LEU A 151 10.31 -17.87 -12.80
C LEU A 151 9.72 -17.33 -14.11
N ASP A 152 9.83 -16.02 -14.31
CA ASP A 152 9.32 -15.33 -15.49
C ASP A 152 9.99 -13.97 -15.65
N SER A 153 10.11 -13.46 -16.89
CA SER A 153 10.69 -12.15 -17.17
C SER A 153 9.71 -11.00 -17.05
N ASP A 154 8.42 -11.26 -17.27
CA ASP A 154 7.37 -10.25 -17.44
C ASP A 154 6.35 -10.27 -16.30
N ARG A 155 6.22 -11.39 -15.58
CA ARG A 155 5.30 -11.58 -14.46
C ARG A 155 6.02 -11.41 -13.13
N THR A 156 5.64 -10.41 -12.36
CA THR A 156 6.37 -9.96 -11.17
C THR A 156 5.83 -10.46 -9.83
N TYR A 157 4.62 -11.07 -9.81
CA TYR A 157 3.94 -11.47 -8.58
C TYR A 157 3.84 -12.99 -8.46
N ALA A 158 4.85 -13.61 -7.83
CA ALA A 158 4.88 -15.04 -7.49
C ALA A 158 4.34 -15.23 -6.05
N MET A 159 3.01 -15.13 -5.88
CA MET A 159 2.37 -15.04 -4.56
C MET A 159 1.96 -16.38 -3.94
N THR A 160 2.06 -17.47 -4.68
CA THR A 160 1.75 -18.80 -4.17
C THR A 160 2.80 -19.80 -4.63
N LEU A 161 3.16 -20.74 -3.76
CA LEU A 161 4.19 -21.75 -4.01
C LEU A 161 3.73 -23.10 -3.47
N ALA A 162 4.05 -24.16 -4.18
CA ALA A 162 3.80 -25.54 -3.75
C ALA A 162 4.92 -26.46 -4.23
N ALA A 163 5.41 -27.31 -3.35
CA ALA A 163 6.36 -28.37 -3.70
C ALA A 163 5.61 -29.66 -4.03
N GLY A 164 5.83 -30.21 -5.21
CA GLY A 164 5.33 -31.52 -5.62
C GLY A 164 6.21 -32.66 -5.09
N SER A 165 5.65 -33.86 -5.02
CA SER A 165 6.41 -35.09 -4.73
C SER A 165 7.23 -35.60 -5.92
N ASP A 166 7.04 -34.95 -7.07
CA ASP A 166 7.68 -35.24 -8.36
C ASP A 166 9.02 -34.53 -8.58
N GLY A 167 9.50 -33.77 -7.58
CA GLY A 167 10.71 -32.97 -7.67
C GLY A 167 10.53 -31.62 -8.37
N TRP A 168 9.28 -31.25 -8.68
CA TRP A 168 8.93 -29.95 -9.24
C TRP A 168 8.38 -29.00 -8.17
N ILE A 169 8.74 -27.73 -8.33
CA ILE A 169 8.20 -26.62 -7.52
C ILE A 169 7.32 -25.76 -8.42
N TYR A 170 6.12 -25.49 -7.97
CA TYR A 170 5.10 -24.79 -8.73
C TYR A 170 4.82 -23.43 -8.13
N ALA A 171 4.90 -22.36 -8.92
CA ALA A 171 4.65 -20.99 -8.49
C ALA A 171 3.48 -20.36 -9.28
N GLY A 172 2.50 -19.85 -8.57
CA GLY A 172 1.40 -19.10 -9.16
C GLY A 172 1.80 -17.66 -9.42
N LEU A 173 1.74 -17.24 -10.70
CA LEU A 173 2.16 -15.93 -11.19
C LEU A 173 0.95 -15.08 -11.64
N GLY A 174 1.06 -13.80 -11.60
CA GLY A 174 0.11 -12.78 -12.08
C GLY A 174 0.85 -11.47 -12.32
N THR A 175 0.16 -10.38 -12.57
CA THR A 175 -1.22 -10.00 -12.32
C THR A 175 -1.98 -9.66 -13.63
N SER A 176 -1.25 -9.30 -14.69
CA SER A 176 -1.83 -8.97 -16.01
C SER A 176 -2.09 -10.20 -16.86
N SER A 177 -1.38 -11.31 -16.62
CA SER A 177 -1.47 -12.55 -17.37
C SER A 177 -1.17 -13.72 -16.44
N PRO A 178 -2.20 -14.42 -15.92
CA PRO A 178 -1.99 -15.51 -14.98
C PRO A 178 -1.27 -16.69 -15.64
N ALA A 179 -0.32 -17.27 -14.91
CA ALA A 179 0.40 -18.46 -15.32
C ALA A 179 0.89 -19.26 -14.10
N VAL A 180 1.26 -20.51 -14.29
CA VAL A 180 2.01 -21.27 -13.30
C VAL A 180 3.40 -21.53 -13.87
N ALA A 181 4.45 -21.15 -13.14
CA ALA A 181 5.80 -21.60 -13.42
C ALA A 181 6.04 -22.92 -12.68
N ALA A 182 6.42 -23.96 -13.43
CA ALA A 182 6.89 -25.22 -12.91
C ALA A 182 8.43 -25.24 -13.02
N VAL A 183 9.13 -25.45 -11.92
CA VAL A 183 10.59 -25.46 -11.86
C VAL A 183 11.05 -26.80 -11.33
N HIS A 184 11.90 -27.51 -12.08
CA HIS A 184 12.52 -28.71 -11.57
C HIS A 184 13.63 -28.35 -10.57
N ALA A 185 13.49 -28.83 -9.33
CA ALA A 185 14.30 -28.39 -8.20
C ALA A 185 15.82 -28.59 -8.37
N ASP A 186 16.22 -29.67 -8.99
CA ASP A 186 17.63 -30.02 -9.13
C ASP A 186 18.27 -29.42 -10.40
N SER A 187 17.54 -29.38 -11.54
CA SER A 187 18.08 -28.87 -12.82
C SER A 187 17.88 -27.40 -13.04
N GLY A 188 16.91 -26.77 -12.35
CA GLY A 188 16.48 -25.39 -12.61
C GLY A 188 15.70 -25.21 -13.92
N GLU A 189 15.29 -26.31 -14.58
CA GLU A 189 14.42 -26.24 -15.76
C GLU A 189 13.11 -25.55 -15.42
N VAL A 190 12.70 -24.55 -16.23
CA VAL A 190 11.45 -23.81 -16.05
C VAL A 190 10.50 -24.11 -17.20
N LYS A 191 9.27 -24.51 -16.86
CA LYS A 191 8.14 -24.63 -17.79
C LYS A 191 7.06 -23.65 -17.38
N THR A 192 6.46 -22.95 -18.36
CA THR A 192 5.35 -22.04 -18.10
C THR A 192 4.05 -22.69 -18.54
N ILE A 193 3.11 -22.83 -17.62
CA ILE A 193 1.78 -23.37 -17.85
C ILE A 193 0.80 -22.21 -17.95
N THR A 194 0.15 -22.06 -19.11
CA THR A 194 -0.84 -21.02 -19.39
C THR A 194 -2.11 -21.61 -19.96
N VAL A 195 -3.24 -20.99 -19.69
CA VAL A 195 -4.52 -21.35 -20.33
C VAL A 195 -4.60 -20.65 -21.68
N LYS A 196 -5.06 -21.38 -22.71
CA LYS A 196 -5.28 -20.82 -24.05
C LYS A 196 -6.45 -19.83 -24.03
N GLY A 197 -6.23 -18.64 -24.56
CA GLY A 197 -7.22 -17.55 -24.65
C GLY A 197 -6.57 -16.18 -24.52
N ASP A 198 -7.37 -15.12 -24.63
CA ASP A 198 -6.88 -13.77 -24.40
C ASP A 198 -6.51 -13.58 -22.93
N ALA A 199 -5.43 -12.84 -22.66
CA ALA A 199 -4.99 -12.59 -21.29
C ALA A 199 -6.03 -11.77 -20.51
N VAL A 200 -6.40 -12.22 -19.32
CA VAL A 200 -7.20 -11.44 -18.36
C VAL A 200 -6.35 -11.04 -17.16
N PRO A 201 -6.60 -9.88 -16.58
CA PRO A 201 -6.01 -9.53 -15.31
C PRO A 201 -6.36 -10.56 -14.21
N GLY A 202 -5.36 -10.99 -13.45
CA GLY A 202 -5.51 -11.95 -12.38
C GLY A 202 -4.21 -12.67 -12.08
N SER A 203 -4.21 -13.48 -11.03
CA SER A 203 -3.06 -14.28 -10.61
C SER A 203 -3.45 -15.76 -10.58
N ALA A 204 -2.59 -16.61 -11.12
CA ALA A 204 -2.71 -18.04 -10.87
C ALA A 204 -2.39 -18.34 -9.40
N GLN A 205 -3.04 -19.35 -8.86
CA GLN A 205 -2.85 -19.82 -7.50
C GLN A 205 -2.48 -21.29 -7.51
N VAL A 206 -1.52 -21.68 -6.68
CA VAL A 206 -1.15 -23.08 -6.49
C VAL A 206 -1.20 -23.44 -5.02
N HIS A 207 -1.54 -24.69 -4.71
CA HIS A 207 -1.41 -25.23 -3.35
C HIS A 207 -1.15 -26.74 -3.38
N ARG A 208 -0.49 -27.23 -2.34
CA ARG A 208 -0.42 -28.67 -2.05
C ARG A 208 -1.66 -29.07 -1.28
N GLY A 209 -2.39 -30.06 -1.79
CA GLY A 209 -3.55 -30.63 -1.12
C GLY A 209 -3.16 -31.56 0.03
N GLN A 210 -4.12 -31.85 0.91
CA GLN A 210 -3.96 -32.81 2.01
C GLN A 210 -3.69 -34.25 1.50
N ASP A 211 -4.02 -34.53 0.26
CA ASP A 211 -3.72 -35.79 -0.45
C ASP A 211 -2.31 -35.81 -1.07
N GLY A 212 -1.49 -34.77 -0.86
CA GLY A 212 -0.12 -34.64 -1.33
C GLY A 212 0.04 -34.17 -2.79
N ARG A 213 -1.05 -34.03 -3.55
CA ARG A 213 -1.01 -33.53 -4.94
C ARG A 213 -0.92 -32.01 -4.97
N VAL A 214 -0.42 -31.48 -6.11
CA VAL A 214 -0.44 -30.04 -6.37
C VAL A 214 -1.65 -29.68 -7.23
N TYR A 215 -2.34 -28.66 -6.80
CA TYR A 215 -3.50 -28.08 -7.46
C TYR A 215 -3.20 -26.65 -7.89
N ALA A 216 -3.73 -26.30 -9.07
CA ALA A 216 -3.66 -24.92 -9.56
C ALA A 216 -5.04 -24.41 -9.95
N ARG A 217 -5.27 -23.12 -9.71
CA ARG A 217 -6.39 -22.35 -10.25
C ARG A 217 -5.80 -21.26 -11.13
N ILE A 218 -6.14 -21.31 -12.43
CA ILE A 218 -5.67 -20.34 -13.43
C ILE A 218 -6.90 -19.62 -14.00
N PRO A 219 -7.04 -18.28 -13.81
CA PRO A 219 -8.15 -17.51 -14.39
C PRO A 219 -8.20 -17.66 -15.92
N ASN A 220 -9.39 -17.92 -16.49
CA ASN A 220 -9.60 -18.09 -17.92
C ASN A 220 -10.55 -17.00 -18.47
N PRO A 221 -10.11 -16.20 -19.45
CA PRO A 221 -10.88 -15.12 -20.02
C PRO A 221 -12.07 -15.55 -20.86
N SER A 222 -11.95 -16.70 -21.51
CA SER A 222 -12.98 -17.18 -22.46
C SER A 222 -14.31 -17.53 -21.78
N GLN A 223 -14.32 -17.56 -20.43
CA GLN A 223 -15.47 -17.99 -19.64
C GLN A 223 -15.62 -17.18 -18.34
N PRO A 224 -15.88 -15.87 -18.40
CA PRO A 224 -16.03 -15.05 -17.19
C PRO A 224 -17.24 -15.43 -16.34
N SER A 225 -18.17 -16.24 -16.89
CA SER A 225 -19.33 -16.81 -16.21
C SER A 225 -19.26 -18.34 -16.02
N ALA A 226 -18.12 -18.95 -16.37
CA ALA A 226 -17.93 -20.38 -16.10
C ALA A 226 -17.93 -20.59 -14.58
N THR A 227 -18.61 -21.63 -14.15
CA THR A 227 -18.53 -22.06 -12.76
C THR A 227 -17.05 -22.25 -12.38
N ALA A 228 -16.66 -21.85 -11.18
CA ALA A 228 -15.27 -21.93 -10.69
C ALA A 228 -14.63 -23.32 -10.92
N SER A 229 -15.45 -24.35 -11.13
CA SER A 229 -15.06 -25.73 -11.41
C SER A 229 -14.27 -25.95 -12.72
N GLU A 230 -14.35 -25.04 -13.70
CA GLU A 230 -13.68 -25.24 -15.00
C GLU A 230 -12.26 -24.67 -15.06
N ASN A 231 -11.80 -23.99 -13.99
CA ASN A 231 -10.49 -23.31 -13.91
C ASN A 231 -9.47 -24.06 -13.04
N TRP A 232 -9.80 -25.24 -12.56
CA TRP A 232 -8.94 -26.02 -11.70
C TRP A 232 -8.17 -27.11 -12.44
N TYR A 233 -6.94 -27.33 -12.00
CA TYR A 233 -6.00 -28.29 -12.56
C TYR A 233 -5.28 -29.05 -11.45
N THR A 234 -4.95 -30.32 -11.66
CA THR A 234 -3.81 -30.97 -11.00
C THR A 234 -2.56 -30.74 -11.82
N ILE A 235 -1.42 -30.60 -11.17
CA ILE A 235 -0.14 -30.43 -11.85
C ILE A 235 0.82 -31.51 -11.34
N GLU A 236 1.47 -32.20 -12.29
CA GLU A 236 2.45 -33.24 -12.04
C GLU A 236 3.47 -33.26 -13.20
N ASP A 237 4.77 -33.46 -12.90
CA ASP A 237 5.88 -33.46 -13.86
C ASP A 237 5.95 -32.22 -14.76
N GLY A 238 5.50 -31.07 -14.23
CA GLY A 238 5.43 -29.81 -14.97
C GLY A 238 4.31 -29.75 -16.03
N HIS A 239 3.27 -30.61 -15.94
CA HIS A 239 2.13 -30.66 -16.84
C HIS A 239 0.81 -30.53 -16.08
N GLU A 240 -0.13 -29.79 -16.66
CA GLU A 240 -1.47 -29.59 -16.12
C GLU A 240 -2.48 -30.62 -16.64
N ARG A 241 -3.43 -30.98 -15.79
CA ARG A 241 -4.61 -31.76 -16.15
C ARG A 241 -5.86 -31.09 -15.58
N PRO A 242 -6.84 -30.70 -16.42
CA PRO A 242 -8.09 -30.12 -15.93
C PRO A 242 -8.84 -31.08 -15.01
N ILE A 243 -9.43 -30.53 -13.95
CA ILE A 243 -10.26 -31.28 -13.00
C ILE A 243 -11.47 -30.46 -12.58
N PRO A 244 -12.58 -31.10 -12.17
CA PRO A 244 -13.68 -30.41 -11.51
C PRO A 244 -13.24 -29.88 -10.13
N GLU A 245 -13.76 -28.71 -9.73
CA GLU A 245 -13.50 -28.11 -8.41
C GLU A 245 -13.81 -29.08 -7.25
N ALA A 246 -14.88 -29.87 -7.38
CA ALA A 246 -15.27 -30.88 -6.38
C ALA A 246 -14.21 -31.98 -6.17
N SER A 247 -13.22 -32.10 -7.07
CA SER A 247 -12.10 -33.05 -6.98
C SER A 247 -10.84 -32.43 -6.38
N VAL A 248 -10.88 -31.15 -6.02
CA VAL A 248 -9.74 -30.44 -5.43
C VAL A 248 -9.63 -30.79 -3.96
N SER A 249 -8.50 -31.35 -3.56
CA SER A 249 -8.21 -31.59 -2.14
C SER A 249 -7.98 -30.27 -1.41
N PRO A 250 -8.53 -30.11 -0.19
CA PRO A 250 -8.25 -28.92 0.63
C PRO A 250 -6.75 -28.67 0.78
N SER A 251 -6.35 -27.41 0.81
CA SER A 251 -4.95 -27.03 1.05
C SER A 251 -4.47 -27.55 2.40
N LEU A 252 -3.20 -27.94 2.46
CA LEU A 252 -2.51 -28.22 3.73
C LEU A 252 -2.51 -27.00 4.65
N TYR A 253 -2.55 -25.80 4.09
CA TYR A 253 -2.53 -24.55 4.82
C TYR A 253 -3.88 -23.83 4.67
N ARG A 254 -4.34 -23.15 5.71
CA ARG A 254 -5.51 -22.29 5.65
C ARG A 254 -5.15 -20.91 5.13
N GLY A 255 -6.13 -20.15 4.64
CA GLY A 255 -5.96 -18.81 4.09
C GLY A 255 -5.78 -18.79 2.58
N GLU A 256 -5.75 -17.61 2.00
CA GLU A 256 -5.66 -17.36 0.56
C GLU A 256 -4.37 -16.65 0.18
N GLY A 257 -3.85 -16.93 -1.02
CA GLY A 257 -2.67 -16.29 -1.59
C GLY A 257 -1.44 -16.41 -0.69
N TYR A 258 -0.74 -15.30 -0.50
CA TYR A 258 0.45 -15.23 0.35
C TYR A 258 0.15 -15.29 1.86
N ARG A 259 -1.12 -15.18 2.28
CA ARG A 259 -1.57 -15.30 3.68
C ARG A 259 -1.85 -16.73 4.13
N LYS A 260 -1.33 -17.72 3.42
CA LYS A 260 -1.44 -19.12 3.85
C LYS A 260 -0.69 -19.30 5.17
N VAL A 261 -1.37 -19.89 6.15
CA VAL A 261 -0.87 -20.01 7.52
C VAL A 261 -1.01 -21.44 7.98
N HIS A 262 0.03 -21.98 8.60
CA HIS A 262 -0.04 -23.19 9.39
C HIS A 262 -0.81 -22.85 10.68
N GLN A 263 -2.06 -23.25 10.75
CA GLN A 263 -2.96 -22.81 11.82
C GLN A 263 -3.29 -23.92 12.83
N ASP A 264 -2.96 -25.17 12.52
CA ASP A 264 -3.41 -26.29 13.33
C ASP A 264 -2.53 -26.46 14.58
N LEU A 265 -3.18 -26.32 15.73
CA LEU A 265 -2.66 -26.64 17.05
C LEU A 265 -3.04 -28.07 17.44
N SER A 266 -2.40 -28.62 18.48
CA SER A 266 -2.74 -29.92 19.06
C SER A 266 -4.18 -29.95 19.61
N ASN A 267 -4.70 -31.17 19.79
CA ASN A 267 -6.02 -31.41 20.34
C ASN A 267 -7.19 -30.80 19.54
N GLY A 268 -7.06 -30.70 18.23
CA GLY A 268 -8.09 -30.15 17.33
C GLY A 268 -8.34 -28.67 17.51
N ARG A 269 -7.42 -27.94 18.12
CA ARG A 269 -7.43 -26.48 18.19
C ARG A 269 -6.91 -25.88 16.89
N SER A 270 -7.29 -24.65 16.59
CA SER A 270 -6.73 -23.88 15.47
C SER A 270 -6.64 -22.40 15.78
N LEU A 271 -5.60 -21.74 15.26
CA LEU A 271 -5.42 -20.30 15.31
C LEU A 271 -6.41 -19.65 14.34
N LEU A 272 -7.32 -18.81 14.84
CA LEU A 272 -8.33 -18.12 14.04
C LEU A 272 -7.86 -16.74 13.58
N SER A 273 -7.24 -15.98 14.48
CA SER A 273 -6.72 -14.66 14.20
C SER A 273 -5.47 -14.34 15.00
N TRP A 274 -4.68 -13.42 14.49
CA TRP A 274 -3.41 -12.97 15.08
C TRP A 274 -3.24 -11.46 14.95
N GLU A 275 -4.30 -10.71 15.21
CA GLU A 275 -4.33 -9.26 15.03
C GLU A 275 -3.58 -8.55 16.16
N LEU A 276 -2.32 -8.15 15.90
CA LEU A 276 -1.52 -7.41 16.87
C LEU A 276 -2.08 -6.01 17.18
N ALA A 277 -2.80 -5.41 16.25
CA ALA A 277 -3.50 -4.15 16.50
C ALA A 277 -4.54 -4.26 17.63
N GLU A 278 -5.09 -5.46 17.84
CA GLU A 278 -6.03 -5.76 18.91
C GLU A 278 -5.37 -6.36 20.15
N MET A 279 -4.03 -6.51 20.14
CA MET A 279 -3.25 -7.07 21.26
C MET A 279 -3.75 -8.45 21.73
N ARG A 280 -4.18 -9.31 20.79
CA ARG A 280 -4.70 -10.65 21.09
C ARG A 280 -4.56 -11.61 19.92
N ILE A 281 -4.58 -12.90 20.25
CA ILE A 281 -4.85 -13.99 19.30
C ILE A 281 -6.15 -14.68 19.69
N SER A 282 -6.84 -15.25 18.68
CA SER A 282 -8.04 -16.05 18.89
C SER A 282 -7.77 -17.49 18.50
N ILE A 283 -8.16 -18.42 19.38
CA ILE A 283 -8.03 -19.86 19.17
C ILE A 283 -9.42 -20.51 19.15
N GLN A 284 -9.68 -21.31 18.14
CA GLN A 284 -10.85 -22.19 18.09
C GLN A 284 -10.49 -23.53 18.70
N HIS A 285 -11.35 -24.04 19.59
CA HIS A 285 -11.24 -25.36 20.18
C HIS A 285 -12.00 -26.41 19.36
N ALA A 286 -11.70 -27.71 19.61
CA ALA A 286 -12.31 -28.82 18.90
C ALA A 286 -13.84 -28.90 19.06
N ASP A 287 -14.37 -28.39 20.17
CA ASP A 287 -15.81 -28.28 20.44
C ASP A 287 -16.51 -27.07 19.77
N GLY A 288 -15.76 -26.28 18.99
CA GLY A 288 -16.26 -25.09 18.33
C GLY A 288 -16.26 -23.83 19.20
N THR A 289 -15.89 -23.90 20.47
CA THR A 289 -15.74 -22.74 21.34
C THR A 289 -14.51 -21.91 20.93
N ARG A 290 -14.47 -20.64 21.35
CA ARG A 290 -13.36 -19.71 21.07
C ARG A 290 -12.80 -19.17 22.36
N SER A 291 -11.47 -19.04 22.40
CA SER A 291 -10.76 -18.32 23.45
C SER A 291 -9.95 -17.18 22.86
N GLU A 292 -9.94 -16.06 23.56
CA GLU A 292 -9.13 -14.88 23.26
C GLU A 292 -7.95 -14.86 24.23
N ILE A 293 -6.73 -14.78 23.70
CA ILE A 293 -5.50 -14.74 24.50
C ILE A 293 -4.91 -13.33 24.34
N PRO A 294 -4.86 -12.53 25.41
CA PRO A 294 -4.25 -11.22 25.38
C PRO A 294 -2.74 -11.34 25.22
N LEU A 295 -2.18 -10.44 24.40
CA LEU A 295 -0.74 -10.36 24.13
C LEU A 295 -0.13 -9.16 24.86
N GLN A 296 1.08 -9.33 25.36
CA GLN A 296 1.87 -8.25 25.96
C GLN A 296 3.12 -8.02 25.11
N HIS A 297 3.10 -6.99 24.30
CA HIS A 297 4.25 -6.57 23.50
C HIS A 297 4.25 -5.05 23.35
N GLU A 298 5.40 -4.49 22.97
CA GLU A 298 5.52 -3.08 22.67
C GLU A 298 5.16 -2.85 21.19
N GLY A 299 3.97 -2.29 20.96
CA GLY A 299 3.52 -1.92 19.63
C GLY A 299 4.41 -0.83 19.04
N ASN A 300 4.87 -1.03 17.80
CA ASN A 300 5.54 0.00 17.03
C ASN A 300 4.52 1.05 16.58
N ALA A 301 5.02 2.26 16.30
CA ALA A 301 4.18 3.28 15.69
C ALA A 301 4.03 2.99 14.19
N ALA A 302 2.80 3.09 13.69
CA ALA A 302 2.47 2.88 12.29
C ALA A 302 2.78 4.12 11.45
N GLU A 303 3.33 3.94 10.24
CA GLU A 303 3.59 5.04 9.31
C GLU A 303 2.31 5.80 8.99
N LEU A 304 2.43 7.11 8.88
CA LEU A 304 1.32 7.98 8.52
C LEU A 304 1.10 8.01 7.01
N SER A 305 -0.15 8.05 6.61
CA SER A 305 -0.58 8.42 5.27
C SER A 305 -0.79 9.94 5.18
N PRO A 306 -1.12 10.50 4.00
CA PRO A 306 -1.37 11.92 3.86
C PRO A 306 -2.33 12.46 4.92
N ILE A 307 -2.02 13.66 5.40
CA ILE A 307 -2.80 14.37 6.40
C ILE A 307 -3.63 15.49 5.76
N PHE A 308 -4.72 15.87 6.38
CA PHE A 308 -5.66 16.84 5.84
C PHE A 308 -6.14 17.82 6.93
N ALA A 309 -6.13 19.11 6.62
CA ALA A 309 -6.75 20.13 7.46
C ALA A 309 -8.26 20.16 7.18
N GLY A 310 -9.05 19.73 8.15
CA GLY A 310 -10.50 19.72 8.04
C GLY A 310 -11.13 21.11 8.13
N PRO A 311 -12.37 21.26 7.66
CA PRO A 311 -13.10 22.52 7.70
C PRO A 311 -13.40 23.02 9.14
N ASP A 312 -13.31 22.13 10.12
CA ASP A 312 -13.47 22.41 11.55
C ASP A 312 -12.18 22.86 12.27
N GLY A 313 -11.08 23.02 11.51
CA GLY A 313 -9.77 23.43 12.05
C GLY A 313 -9.00 22.33 12.75
N ASN A 314 -9.40 21.06 12.61
CA ASN A 314 -8.65 19.91 13.08
C ASN A 314 -7.86 19.24 11.94
N LEU A 315 -6.84 18.44 12.29
CA LEU A 315 -6.16 17.57 11.32
C LEU A 315 -6.76 16.18 11.35
N TYR A 316 -6.86 15.60 10.18
CA TYR A 316 -7.35 14.25 9.94
C TYR A 316 -6.30 13.44 9.17
N GLY A 317 -6.17 12.17 9.50
CA GLY A 317 -5.28 11.26 8.81
C GLY A 317 -5.55 9.81 9.15
N THR A 318 -4.88 8.93 8.44
CA THR A 318 -4.81 7.51 8.78
C THR A 318 -3.36 7.07 8.88
N SER A 319 -3.13 5.99 9.59
CA SER A 319 -1.90 5.22 9.39
C SER A 319 -1.97 4.43 8.08
N ASN A 320 -0.82 3.94 7.68
CA ASN A 320 -0.61 3.10 6.51
C ASN A 320 -0.27 1.69 6.99
N HIS A 321 -1.24 0.78 6.89
CA HIS A 321 -1.10 -0.60 7.38
C HIS A 321 -0.59 -0.73 8.84
N PRO A 322 -1.48 -1.04 9.79
CA PRO A 322 -2.92 -1.12 9.66
C PRO A 322 -3.55 0.27 9.50
N LEU A 323 -4.75 0.31 8.89
CA LEU A 323 -5.49 1.55 8.74
C LEU A 323 -6.17 1.89 10.07
N HIS A 324 -5.61 2.85 10.81
CA HIS A 324 -6.27 3.50 11.94
C HIS A 324 -6.59 4.94 11.57
N PHE A 325 -7.80 5.39 11.86
CA PHE A 325 -8.19 6.78 11.69
C PHE A 325 -7.82 7.58 12.93
N TYR A 326 -7.19 8.73 12.75
CA TYR A 326 -6.86 9.64 13.85
C TYR A 326 -7.27 11.08 13.53
N ARG A 327 -7.48 11.84 14.58
CA ARG A 327 -7.67 13.30 14.56
C ARG A 327 -6.70 13.97 15.52
N TYR A 328 -6.10 15.07 15.10
CA TYR A 328 -5.35 15.96 15.97
C TYR A 328 -6.10 17.29 16.13
N GLU A 329 -6.30 17.70 17.37
CA GLU A 329 -6.95 18.97 17.75
C GLU A 329 -5.87 19.99 18.12
N PRO A 330 -5.50 20.95 17.24
CA PRO A 330 -4.42 21.91 17.51
C PRO A 330 -4.69 22.77 18.74
N GLY A 331 -5.93 23.23 18.90
CA GLY A 331 -6.34 24.07 20.04
C GLY A 331 -6.22 23.40 21.41
N ARG A 332 -6.27 22.06 21.45
CA ARG A 332 -6.13 21.25 22.67
C ARG A 332 -4.82 20.48 22.72
N ARG A 333 -4.03 20.51 21.65
CA ARG A 333 -2.80 19.73 21.47
C ARG A 333 -3.02 18.23 21.75
N ARG A 334 -4.16 17.69 21.28
CA ARG A 334 -4.61 16.33 21.59
C ARG A 334 -4.75 15.51 20.32
N ILE A 335 -4.08 14.34 20.31
CA ILE A 335 -4.29 13.30 19.30
C ILE A 335 -5.35 12.33 19.82
N MET A 336 -6.28 11.96 18.96
CA MET A 336 -7.28 10.91 19.19
C MET A 336 -7.15 9.86 18.10
N ASN A 337 -6.77 8.65 18.49
CA ASN A 337 -6.80 7.46 17.63
C ASN A 337 -8.15 6.78 17.80
N TYR A 338 -8.91 6.69 16.73
CA TYR A 338 -10.24 6.05 16.72
C TYR A 338 -10.18 4.54 16.43
N GLY A 339 -8.97 3.99 16.23
CA GLY A 339 -8.76 2.58 15.98
C GLY A 339 -9.00 2.13 14.53
N PRO A 340 -8.92 0.81 14.29
CA PRO A 340 -8.99 0.23 12.94
C PRO A 340 -10.42 0.20 12.38
N ASP A 341 -11.44 0.18 13.24
CA ASP A 341 -12.82 -0.05 12.83
C ASP A 341 -13.57 1.22 12.43
N MET A 342 -12.95 2.40 12.55
CA MET A 342 -13.61 3.66 12.23
C MET A 342 -13.87 3.82 10.73
N ILE A 343 -12.91 3.45 9.89
CA ILE A 343 -12.99 3.59 8.42
C ILE A 343 -13.32 2.25 7.78
N GLN A 344 -12.62 1.18 8.14
CA GLN A 344 -12.76 -0.12 7.51
C GLN A 344 -12.31 -1.24 8.46
N LYS A 345 -13.22 -2.13 8.81
CA LYS A 345 -12.93 -3.27 9.69
C LYS A 345 -11.90 -4.20 9.06
N GLY A 346 -10.84 -4.50 9.81
CA GLY A 346 -9.74 -5.36 9.35
C GLY A 346 -8.99 -4.77 8.15
N GLY A 347 -9.11 -3.47 7.91
CA GLY A 347 -8.55 -2.81 6.74
C GLY A 347 -7.03 -2.73 6.76
N GLY A 348 -6.41 -3.39 5.75
CA GLY A 348 -5.09 -3.00 5.30
C GLY A 348 -5.23 -1.85 4.32
N GLY A 349 -4.46 -0.81 4.48
CA GLY A 349 -4.49 0.30 3.56
C GLY A 349 -4.40 1.66 4.25
N ASN A 350 -4.87 2.68 3.58
CA ASN A 350 -4.88 4.04 4.07
C ASN A 350 -5.89 4.91 3.32
N ILE A 351 -6.32 6.01 3.90
CA ILE A 351 -6.90 7.10 3.11
C ILE A 351 -5.74 7.88 2.48
N ALA A 352 -5.64 7.81 1.16
CA ALA A 352 -4.50 8.32 0.41
C ALA A 352 -4.71 9.71 -0.19
N ALA A 353 -5.97 10.16 -0.28
CA ALA A 353 -6.32 11.48 -0.78
C ALA A 353 -7.58 12.01 -0.07
N TYR A 354 -7.60 13.31 0.15
CA TYR A 354 -8.68 14.02 0.83
C TYR A 354 -9.06 15.29 0.07
N ALA A 355 -10.35 15.64 0.13
CA ALA A 355 -10.86 16.94 -0.24
C ALA A 355 -12.10 17.24 0.62
N SER A 356 -12.57 18.49 0.68
CA SER A 356 -13.77 18.82 1.47
C SER A 356 -14.68 19.79 0.75
N GLN A 357 -16.00 19.62 0.97
CA GLN A 357 -17.03 20.57 0.59
C GLN A 357 -17.93 20.83 1.82
N GLY A 358 -18.05 22.10 2.22
CA GLY A 358 -18.76 22.46 3.45
C GLY A 358 -18.14 21.75 4.67
N SER A 359 -18.98 21.10 5.49
CA SER A 359 -18.54 20.30 6.65
C SER A 359 -18.06 18.90 6.31
N LYS A 360 -18.25 18.44 5.06
CA LYS A 360 -17.96 17.07 4.66
C LYS A 360 -16.55 16.92 4.08
N ILE A 361 -15.79 15.99 4.61
CA ILE A 361 -14.51 15.54 4.06
C ILE A 361 -14.76 14.28 3.24
N ILE A 362 -14.24 14.24 2.04
CA ILE A 362 -14.19 13.06 1.17
C ILE A 362 -12.82 12.41 1.32
N GLY A 363 -12.79 11.17 1.74
CA GLY A 363 -11.58 10.36 1.84
C GLY A 363 -11.59 9.25 0.79
N ALA A 364 -10.56 9.23 -0.06
CA ALA A 364 -10.36 8.17 -1.05
C ALA A 364 -9.30 7.20 -0.54
N ALA A 365 -9.70 5.93 -0.32
CA ALA A 365 -8.89 4.94 0.39
C ALA A 365 -8.39 3.79 -0.52
N TYR A 366 -7.18 3.38 -0.29
CA TYR A 366 -6.57 2.12 -0.69
C TYR A 366 -6.89 1.05 0.41
N ALA A 367 -7.17 -0.23 0.13
CA ALA A 367 -7.30 -0.87 -1.18
C ALA A 367 -8.76 -0.87 -1.64
N GLY A 368 -8.97 -0.99 -2.98
CA GLY A 368 -10.31 -1.14 -3.54
C GLY A 368 -10.97 0.15 -4.00
N GLY A 369 -10.29 1.31 -3.92
CA GLY A 369 -10.84 2.59 -4.36
C GLY A 369 -12.09 3.00 -3.58
N LEU A 370 -12.02 2.88 -2.26
CA LEU A 370 -13.14 3.13 -1.36
C LEU A 370 -13.32 4.63 -1.14
N ILE A 371 -14.52 5.15 -1.32
CA ILE A 371 -14.85 6.56 -1.08
C ILE A 371 -15.70 6.69 0.17
N HIS A 372 -15.14 7.42 1.13
CA HIS A 372 -15.78 7.70 2.42
C HIS A 372 -16.21 9.16 2.53
N VAL A 373 -17.36 9.38 3.13
CA VAL A 373 -17.83 10.70 3.57
C VAL A 373 -17.68 10.78 5.08
N MET A 374 -17.02 11.84 5.53
CA MET A 374 -16.78 12.16 6.94
C MET A 374 -17.34 13.55 7.21
N ASP A 375 -18.43 13.64 7.96
CA ASP A 375 -19.07 14.93 8.29
C ASP A 375 -18.57 15.46 9.63
N THR A 376 -17.79 16.53 9.59
CA THR A 376 -17.16 17.15 10.77
C THR A 376 -18.15 17.85 11.70
N SER A 377 -19.41 18.07 11.25
CA SER A 377 -20.48 18.65 12.06
C SER A 377 -21.27 17.62 12.87
N ARG A 378 -20.98 16.31 12.69
CA ARG A 378 -21.64 15.20 13.35
C ARG A 378 -20.67 14.41 14.22
N ASP A 379 -21.21 13.71 15.21
CA ASP A 379 -20.43 12.78 16.02
C ASP A 379 -19.89 11.61 15.17
N TRP A 380 -18.77 11.06 15.61
CA TRP A 380 -18.11 9.93 14.98
C TRP A 380 -18.69 8.62 15.53
N GLU A 381 -19.29 7.82 14.65
CA GLU A 381 -19.93 6.56 14.98
C GLU A 381 -19.33 5.42 14.13
N GLY A 382 -18.17 4.90 14.53
CA GLY A 382 -17.49 3.90 13.73
C GLY A 382 -18.11 2.51 13.82
N VAL A 383 -18.56 1.95 12.71
CA VAL A 383 -18.35 0.53 12.34
C VAL A 383 -18.11 0.50 10.85
N ALA A 384 -16.95 0.14 10.48
CA ALA A 384 -16.55 0.03 9.10
C ALA A 384 -17.15 -1.20 8.42
N PRO A 385 -17.47 -1.12 7.12
CA PRO A 385 -17.77 -2.29 6.32
C PRO A 385 -16.57 -3.23 6.26
N PRO A 386 -16.76 -4.50 5.87
CA PRO A 386 -15.65 -5.42 5.69
C PRO A 386 -14.63 -4.90 4.68
N ALA A 387 -13.38 -5.32 4.83
CA ALA A 387 -12.34 -5.04 3.86
C ALA A 387 -12.75 -5.56 2.48
N SER A 388 -12.64 -4.74 1.43
CA SER A 388 -13.01 -5.08 0.07
C SER A 388 -14.49 -5.52 -0.09
N PRO A 389 -15.46 -4.66 0.22
CA PRO A 389 -16.85 -4.96 -0.06
C PRO A 389 -17.06 -5.12 -1.57
N ALA A 390 -17.89 -6.06 -1.96
CA ALA A 390 -18.37 -6.11 -3.35
C ALA A 390 -19.12 -4.81 -3.68
N PRO A 391 -19.04 -4.31 -4.93
CA PRO A 391 -19.68 -3.04 -5.30
C PRO A 391 -21.18 -2.94 -4.96
N ASP A 392 -21.88 -4.07 -5.00
CA ASP A 392 -23.30 -4.21 -4.66
C ASP A 392 -23.58 -4.20 -3.14
N MET A 393 -22.54 -4.34 -2.30
CA MET A 393 -22.67 -4.29 -0.84
C MET A 393 -22.54 -2.86 -0.27
N VAL A 394 -22.21 -1.89 -1.10
CA VAL A 394 -22.14 -0.48 -0.68
C VAL A 394 -23.55 0.03 -0.47
N ARG A 395 -23.94 0.21 0.77
CA ARG A 395 -25.24 0.80 1.14
C ARG A 395 -25.05 2.11 1.86
N PRO A 396 -25.86 3.14 1.59
CA PRO A 396 -25.87 4.35 2.38
C PRO A 396 -26.08 4.00 3.85
N SER A 397 -25.11 4.31 4.69
CA SER A 397 -25.20 4.17 6.14
C SER A 397 -25.45 5.55 6.72
N LEU A 398 -26.29 5.64 7.76
CA LEU A 398 -26.46 6.89 8.51
C LEU A 398 -25.26 7.21 9.40
N ARG A 399 -24.25 6.34 9.43
CA ARG A 399 -23.06 6.46 10.26
C ARG A 399 -22.07 7.51 9.74
N ASN A 400 -21.21 7.96 10.62
CA ASN A 400 -20.14 8.91 10.32
C ASN A 400 -18.80 8.42 10.88
N PRO A 401 -17.82 8.06 10.07
CA PRO A 401 -17.76 8.08 8.59
C PRO A 401 -18.63 7.00 7.93
N ARG A 402 -18.92 7.17 6.64
CA ARG A 402 -19.64 6.17 5.86
C ARG A 402 -18.99 5.92 4.51
N LEU A 403 -18.98 4.68 4.07
CA LEU A 403 -18.59 4.27 2.72
C LEU A 403 -19.76 4.53 1.77
N ILE A 404 -19.50 5.23 0.66
CA ILE A 404 -20.52 5.54 -0.37
C ILE A 404 -20.23 4.87 -1.71
N TYR A 405 -18.98 4.49 -1.98
CA TYR A 405 -18.59 3.93 -3.28
C TYR A 405 -17.31 3.12 -3.20
N ALA A 406 -17.16 2.17 -4.12
CA ALA A 406 -15.94 1.38 -4.31
C ALA A 406 -15.75 1.08 -5.81
N ASP A 407 -14.54 1.30 -6.36
CA ASP A 407 -14.25 1.03 -7.76
C ASP A 407 -12.74 0.81 -8.00
N ASN A 408 -12.41 -0.32 -8.61
CA ASN A 408 -11.04 -0.70 -8.90
C ASN A 408 -10.39 0.11 -10.04
N ARG A 409 -11.13 0.94 -10.78
CA ARG A 409 -10.54 1.90 -11.73
C ARG A 409 -9.67 2.95 -11.04
N VAL A 410 -9.91 3.21 -9.74
CA VAL A 410 -9.02 4.00 -8.87
C VAL A 410 -8.75 3.22 -7.58
N HIS A 411 -8.20 2.03 -7.71
CA HIS A 411 -7.88 1.13 -6.60
C HIS A 411 -6.88 1.74 -5.60
N ARG A 412 -5.94 2.54 -6.10
CA ARG A 412 -4.91 3.25 -5.34
C ARG A 412 -5.04 4.75 -5.54
N PRO A 413 -5.93 5.43 -4.81
CA PRO A 413 -6.07 6.89 -4.91
C PRO A 413 -4.74 7.62 -4.67
N ARG A 414 -4.57 8.77 -5.33
CA ARG A 414 -3.38 9.62 -5.21
C ARG A 414 -3.70 11.07 -4.97
N CYS A 415 -4.79 11.56 -5.52
CA CYS A 415 -5.18 12.96 -5.45
C CYS A 415 -6.70 13.10 -5.31
N ALA A 416 -7.10 14.20 -4.68
CA ALA A 416 -8.47 14.67 -4.67
C ALA A 416 -8.48 16.20 -4.62
N VAL A 417 -9.49 16.82 -5.24
CA VAL A 417 -9.65 18.27 -5.25
C VAL A 417 -11.12 18.65 -5.25
N SER A 418 -11.47 19.68 -4.49
CA SER A 418 -12.81 20.26 -4.46
C SER A 418 -13.01 21.23 -5.62
N LEU A 419 -14.14 21.14 -6.30
CA LEU A 419 -14.50 22.12 -7.32
C LEU A 419 -15.08 23.41 -6.67
N ASN A 420 -15.07 24.51 -7.44
CA ASN A 420 -15.55 25.80 -6.96
C ASN A 420 -17.09 25.91 -6.91
N ASP A 421 -17.81 24.84 -7.28
CA ASP A 421 -19.27 24.79 -7.27
C ASP A 421 -19.89 24.49 -5.87
N GLY A 422 -19.04 24.17 -4.89
CA GLY A 422 -19.47 23.85 -3.53
C GLY A 422 -20.09 22.46 -3.34
N ILE A 423 -20.15 21.64 -4.41
CA ILE A 423 -20.87 20.36 -4.44
C ILE A 423 -19.95 19.21 -4.80
N HIS A 424 -19.05 19.39 -5.77
CA HIS A 424 -18.31 18.27 -6.33
C HIS A 424 -16.86 18.19 -5.87
N VAL A 425 -16.39 16.95 -5.75
CA VAL A 425 -14.99 16.58 -5.52
C VAL A 425 -14.54 15.66 -6.64
N LEU A 426 -13.38 15.92 -7.20
CA LEU A 426 -12.70 15.00 -8.13
C LEU A 426 -11.63 14.21 -7.41
N TYR A 427 -11.43 12.95 -7.81
CA TYR A 427 -10.32 12.13 -7.32
C TYR A 427 -9.75 11.25 -8.42
N GLY A 428 -8.46 10.94 -8.33
CA GLY A 428 -7.74 10.09 -9.26
C GLY A 428 -6.70 9.23 -8.57
N GLY A 429 -6.14 8.27 -9.31
CA GLY A 429 -5.12 7.35 -8.82
C GLY A 429 -4.90 6.18 -9.76
N PHE A 430 -4.16 5.17 -9.29
CA PHE A 430 -3.86 3.98 -10.08
C PHE A 430 -4.98 2.94 -10.02
N PRO A 431 -5.13 2.14 -11.07
CA PRO A 431 -6.12 1.06 -11.14
C PRO A 431 -5.74 -0.15 -10.27
N GLY A 432 -6.60 -1.16 -10.28
CA GLY A 432 -6.37 -2.47 -9.68
C GLY A 432 -5.24 -3.26 -10.32
N TYR A 433 -5.02 -4.45 -9.77
CA TYR A 433 -3.94 -5.33 -10.22
C TYR A 433 -4.11 -5.75 -11.68
N GLY A 434 -3.01 -5.75 -12.44
CA GLY A 434 -2.95 -6.12 -13.84
C GLY A 434 -3.52 -5.09 -14.82
N ALA A 435 -4.23 -4.08 -14.35
CA ALA A 435 -4.81 -3.03 -15.19
C ALA A 435 -3.83 -1.89 -15.46
N VAL A 436 -4.08 -1.13 -16.52
CA VAL A 436 -3.32 0.03 -16.96
C VAL A 436 -4.23 1.24 -17.03
N GLY A 437 -3.75 2.40 -16.62
CA GLY A 437 -4.51 3.64 -16.62
C GLY A 437 -5.59 3.68 -15.54
N GLY A 438 -5.53 4.69 -14.68
CA GLY A 438 -6.54 4.92 -13.65
C GLY A 438 -7.64 5.85 -14.11
N GLY A 439 -8.84 5.68 -13.54
CA GLY A 439 -9.96 6.54 -13.83
C GLY A 439 -9.89 7.91 -13.14
N LEU A 440 -10.90 8.74 -13.44
CA LEU A 440 -11.20 9.97 -12.73
C LEU A 440 -12.61 9.86 -12.12
N GLY A 441 -12.71 9.93 -10.80
CA GLY A 441 -13.98 9.89 -10.10
C GLY A 441 -14.50 11.29 -9.79
N ILE A 442 -15.83 11.43 -9.88
CA ILE A 442 -16.57 12.66 -9.61
C ILE A 442 -17.56 12.35 -8.48
N VAL A 443 -17.33 12.90 -7.31
CA VAL A 443 -18.22 12.74 -6.15
C VAL A 443 -19.16 13.94 -6.09
N ASN A 444 -20.46 13.69 -6.09
CA ASN A 444 -21.45 14.67 -5.65
C ASN A 444 -21.62 14.50 -4.13
N VAL A 445 -21.19 15.51 -3.36
CA VAL A 445 -21.15 15.44 -1.89
C VAL A 445 -22.54 15.59 -1.26
N GLU A 446 -23.49 16.22 -1.94
CA GLU A 446 -24.87 16.37 -1.47
C GLU A 446 -25.67 15.09 -1.67
N GLU A 447 -25.60 14.52 -2.86
CA GLU A 447 -26.29 13.28 -3.23
C GLU A 447 -25.56 12.01 -2.73
N GLU A 448 -24.30 12.15 -2.34
CA GLU A 448 -23.41 11.05 -1.97
C GLU A 448 -23.31 9.99 -3.08
N SER A 449 -23.23 10.47 -4.31
CA SER A 449 -23.12 9.67 -5.52
C SER A 449 -21.77 9.86 -6.19
N VAL A 450 -21.32 8.84 -6.95
CA VAL A 450 -20.05 8.88 -7.67
C VAL A 450 -20.27 8.50 -9.13
N THR A 451 -19.73 9.33 -10.02
CA THR A 451 -19.60 9.02 -11.46
C THR A 451 -18.14 8.74 -11.76
N MET A 452 -17.86 7.60 -12.41
CA MET A 452 -16.48 7.21 -12.79
C MET A 452 -16.27 7.34 -14.29
N LEU A 453 -15.22 8.07 -14.67
CA LEU A 453 -14.67 8.09 -16.02
C LEU A 453 -13.51 7.09 -16.12
N GLY A 454 -13.44 6.30 -17.18
CA GLY A 454 -12.29 5.46 -17.49
C GLY A 454 -11.09 6.30 -17.96
N HIS A 455 -9.90 5.74 -17.91
CA HIS A 455 -8.70 6.43 -18.41
C HIS A 455 -8.80 6.78 -19.91
N GLU A 456 -9.55 6.01 -20.68
CA GLU A 456 -9.79 6.26 -22.13
C GLU A 456 -10.53 7.58 -22.37
N GLN A 457 -11.33 8.02 -21.39
CA GLN A 457 -12.08 9.28 -21.43
C GLN A 457 -11.28 10.46 -20.89
N VAL A 458 -10.12 10.22 -20.26
CA VAL A 458 -9.24 11.25 -19.69
C VAL A 458 -7.92 11.25 -20.42
N ILE A 459 -6.96 10.41 -20.03
CA ILE A 459 -5.68 10.20 -20.75
C ILE A 459 -5.46 8.70 -20.91
N PRO A 460 -5.52 8.16 -22.13
CA PRO A 460 -5.37 6.73 -22.37
C PRO A 460 -4.08 6.15 -21.77
N GLU A 461 -4.21 4.99 -21.11
CA GLU A 461 -3.12 4.23 -20.47
C GLU A 461 -2.34 4.97 -19.38
N GLN A 462 -2.81 6.11 -18.89
CA GLN A 462 -2.19 6.88 -17.83
C GLN A 462 -3.14 7.05 -16.63
N SER A 463 -2.57 7.22 -15.45
CA SER A 463 -3.31 7.45 -14.21
C SER A 463 -3.21 8.91 -13.79
N THR A 464 -4.33 9.55 -13.47
CA THR A 464 -4.33 10.90 -12.86
C THR A 464 -3.86 10.79 -11.41
N VAL A 465 -2.72 11.41 -11.09
CA VAL A 465 -2.09 11.31 -9.74
C VAL A 465 -1.97 12.65 -9.03
N SER A 466 -2.22 13.75 -9.71
CA SER A 466 -2.28 15.09 -9.11
C SER A 466 -3.36 15.94 -9.80
N LEU A 467 -4.03 16.81 -9.03
CA LEU A 467 -5.13 17.66 -9.51
C LEU A 467 -5.08 19.04 -8.86
N THR A 468 -5.45 20.06 -9.63
CA THR A 468 -5.71 21.41 -9.12
C THR A 468 -6.83 22.06 -9.90
N VAL A 469 -7.53 23.03 -9.27
CA VAL A 469 -8.58 23.83 -9.90
C VAL A 469 -8.05 25.23 -10.11
N LEU A 470 -8.20 25.76 -11.32
CA LEU A 470 -7.86 27.14 -11.62
C LEU A 470 -8.98 28.11 -11.17
N SER A 471 -8.64 29.38 -11.07
CA SER A 471 -9.58 30.41 -10.61
C SER A 471 -10.84 30.53 -11.48
N GLU A 472 -10.73 30.25 -12.77
CA GLU A 472 -11.86 30.19 -13.72
C GLU A 472 -12.68 28.88 -13.65
N GLY A 473 -12.30 27.92 -12.80
CA GLY A 473 -13.03 26.67 -12.59
C GLY A 473 -12.61 25.51 -13.46
N SER A 474 -11.68 25.70 -14.41
CA SER A 474 -11.08 24.59 -15.16
C SER A 474 -10.16 23.76 -14.27
N VAL A 475 -10.07 22.47 -14.55
CA VAL A 475 -9.25 21.51 -13.79
C VAL A 475 -7.95 21.25 -14.57
N VAL A 476 -6.84 21.19 -13.86
CA VAL A 476 -5.57 20.72 -14.41
C VAL A 476 -5.12 19.48 -13.65
N GLY A 477 -4.80 18.42 -14.39
CA GLY A 477 -4.32 17.16 -13.85
C GLY A 477 -2.91 16.82 -14.36
N GLY A 478 -2.14 16.19 -13.47
CA GLY A 478 -0.87 15.55 -13.81
C GLY A 478 -1.01 14.04 -13.76
N THR A 479 -0.37 13.36 -14.71
CA THR A 479 -0.49 11.91 -14.86
C THR A 479 0.76 11.14 -14.42
N SER A 480 0.63 9.85 -14.37
CA SER A 480 1.70 8.87 -14.21
C SER A 480 1.55 7.74 -15.22
N ILE A 481 2.68 7.26 -15.74
CA ILE A 481 2.79 6.05 -16.56
C ILE A 481 3.21 4.83 -15.72
N GLU A 482 3.33 5.00 -14.41
CA GLU A 482 3.65 3.88 -13.51
C GLU A 482 2.48 2.92 -13.39
N THR A 483 2.82 1.64 -13.23
CA THR A 483 1.84 0.53 -13.14
C THR A 483 2.07 -0.30 -11.89
N PRO A 484 1.82 0.26 -10.68
CA PRO A 484 2.13 -0.42 -9.41
C PRO A 484 1.32 -1.71 -9.18
N GLY A 485 0.31 -1.97 -10.00
CA GLY A 485 -0.45 -3.21 -10.03
C GLY A 485 0.12 -4.28 -10.97
N GLY A 486 1.24 -4.03 -11.65
CA GLY A 486 1.88 -4.96 -12.58
C GLY A 486 1.28 -4.97 -14.00
N GLY A 487 0.45 -3.97 -14.37
CA GLY A 487 0.01 -3.77 -15.76
C GLY A 487 1.15 -3.30 -16.67
N GLN A 488 0.98 -3.44 -17.98
CA GLN A 488 1.96 -2.98 -18.97
C GLN A 488 1.38 -1.85 -19.80
N THR A 489 2.01 -0.68 -19.79
CA THR A 489 1.60 0.50 -20.57
C THR A 489 2.48 0.70 -21.81
N SER A 490 1.90 1.24 -22.86
CA SER A 490 2.64 1.72 -24.04
C SER A 490 3.00 3.21 -23.94
N ALA A 491 2.46 3.93 -22.97
CA ALA A 491 2.74 5.35 -22.77
C ALA A 491 4.22 5.57 -22.43
N LYS A 492 4.81 6.64 -23.00
CA LYS A 492 6.26 6.90 -22.92
C LYS A 492 6.64 7.93 -21.85
N GLU A 493 5.74 8.85 -21.55
CA GLU A 493 5.96 9.94 -20.61
C GLU A 493 4.64 10.43 -20.02
N ALA A 494 4.72 10.98 -18.82
CA ALA A 494 3.60 11.61 -18.13
C ALA A 494 3.22 12.94 -18.75
N VAL A 495 1.94 13.28 -18.68
CA VAL A 495 1.41 14.52 -19.25
C VAL A 495 0.70 15.39 -18.22
N LEU A 496 0.72 16.69 -18.47
CA LEU A 496 -0.19 17.66 -17.88
C LEU A 496 -1.39 17.78 -18.81
N TYR A 497 -2.61 17.80 -18.27
CA TYR A 497 -3.81 18.00 -19.07
C TYR A 497 -4.74 19.05 -18.46
N ALA A 498 -5.47 19.75 -19.30
CA ALA A 498 -6.58 20.60 -18.90
C ALA A 498 -7.91 19.87 -19.17
N TRP A 499 -8.82 19.92 -18.20
CA TRP A 499 -10.12 19.28 -18.27
C TRP A 499 -11.23 20.30 -17.96
N ASP A 500 -12.19 20.39 -18.86
CA ASP A 500 -13.31 21.32 -18.73
C ASP A 500 -14.49 20.67 -17.99
N TRP A 501 -14.92 21.31 -16.93
CA TRP A 501 -16.01 20.81 -16.09
C TRP A 501 -17.35 20.73 -16.83
N ALA A 502 -17.66 21.70 -17.69
CA ALA A 502 -18.95 21.78 -18.36
C ALA A 502 -19.12 20.70 -19.43
N SER A 503 -18.10 20.50 -20.27
CA SER A 503 -18.12 19.49 -21.33
C SER A 503 -17.67 18.11 -20.88
N ARG A 504 -17.13 17.97 -19.65
CA ARG A 504 -16.56 16.71 -19.12
C ARG A 504 -15.48 16.12 -20.02
N SER A 505 -14.67 16.95 -20.65
CA SER A 505 -13.66 16.53 -21.63
C SER A 505 -12.31 17.20 -21.44
N VAL A 506 -11.26 16.53 -21.92
CA VAL A 506 -9.90 17.07 -21.98
C VAL A 506 -9.85 18.12 -23.08
N THR A 507 -9.37 19.32 -22.74
CA THR A 507 -9.25 20.46 -23.67
C THR A 507 -7.82 20.75 -24.12
N GLY A 508 -6.83 20.15 -23.45
CA GLY A 508 -5.42 20.26 -23.81
C GLY A 508 -4.56 19.25 -23.09
N THR A 509 -3.46 18.83 -23.73
CA THR A 509 -2.51 17.85 -23.19
C THR A 509 -1.10 18.27 -23.56
N TRP A 510 -0.17 18.23 -22.61
CA TRP A 510 1.22 18.64 -22.78
C TRP A 510 2.17 17.75 -21.98
N ALA A 511 3.39 17.52 -22.50
CA ALA A 511 4.50 16.90 -21.79
C ALA A 511 5.49 17.99 -21.35
N PRO A 512 5.32 18.62 -20.18
CA PRO A 512 6.15 19.75 -19.77
C PRO A 512 7.60 19.35 -19.52
N ILE A 513 7.85 18.14 -19.06
CA ILE A 513 9.19 17.58 -18.83
C ILE A 513 9.32 16.30 -19.66
N ALA A 514 10.14 16.33 -20.68
CA ALA A 514 10.35 15.19 -21.57
C ALA A 514 10.88 13.97 -20.80
N GLY A 515 10.26 12.81 -21.02
CA GLY A 515 10.63 11.55 -20.40
C GLY A 515 10.24 11.41 -18.92
N ALA A 516 9.55 12.39 -18.34
CA ALA A 516 9.06 12.27 -16.97
C ALA A 516 8.08 11.10 -16.84
N ARG A 517 8.25 10.26 -15.83
CA ARG A 517 7.38 9.12 -15.61
C ARG A 517 6.10 9.49 -14.84
N GLU A 518 6.17 10.56 -14.04
CA GLU A 518 5.06 11.02 -13.21
C GLU A 518 5.14 12.52 -12.95
N ILE A 519 3.99 13.20 -13.01
CA ILE A 519 3.79 14.55 -12.47
C ILE A 519 3.08 14.39 -11.12
N SER A 520 3.89 14.26 -10.07
CA SER A 520 3.45 13.86 -8.72
C SER A 520 2.67 14.92 -7.96
N GLY A 521 2.80 16.18 -8.34
CA GLY A 521 2.09 17.31 -7.73
C GLY A 521 1.81 18.41 -8.71
N VAL A 522 0.62 19.01 -8.62
CA VAL A 522 0.24 20.25 -9.33
C VAL A 522 -0.46 21.21 -8.39
N CYS A 523 -0.17 22.50 -8.52
CA CYS A 523 -0.80 23.58 -7.78
C CYS A 523 -1.13 24.76 -8.68
N SER A 524 -2.29 25.40 -8.46
CA SER A 524 -2.66 26.62 -9.16
C SER A 524 -1.73 27.79 -8.80
N GLY A 525 -1.32 28.54 -9.83
CA GLY A 525 -0.59 29.79 -9.73
C GLY A 525 -1.48 30.99 -10.08
N GLN A 526 -0.87 32.15 -10.33
CA GLN A 526 -1.59 33.33 -10.80
C GLN A 526 -1.75 33.32 -12.33
N GLY A 527 -2.81 33.95 -12.83
CA GLY A 527 -2.98 34.24 -14.27
C GLY A 527 -3.20 33.01 -15.15
N GLY A 528 -3.59 31.87 -14.58
CA GLY A 528 -3.79 30.61 -15.30
C GLY A 528 -2.51 29.78 -15.42
N ASP A 529 -1.48 30.09 -14.63
CA ASP A 529 -0.29 29.26 -14.49
C ASP A 529 -0.52 28.13 -13.50
N VAL A 530 0.22 27.06 -13.66
CA VAL A 530 0.34 25.97 -12.68
C VAL A 530 1.81 25.72 -12.35
N TYR A 531 2.06 25.37 -11.09
CA TYR A 531 3.33 24.81 -10.67
C TYR A 531 3.16 23.29 -10.55
N GLY A 532 4.05 22.55 -11.20
CA GLY A 532 4.07 21.09 -11.15
C GLY A 532 5.42 20.57 -10.69
N ILE A 533 5.44 19.38 -10.14
CA ILE A 533 6.67 18.67 -9.77
C ILE A 533 6.61 17.21 -10.26
N THR A 534 7.69 16.77 -10.90
CA THR A 534 7.84 15.39 -11.36
C THR A 534 8.39 14.47 -10.25
N SER A 535 8.24 13.16 -10.38
CA SER A 535 8.74 12.18 -9.40
C SER A 535 10.23 12.24 -9.12
N ASP A 536 11.01 12.76 -10.06
CA ASP A 536 12.46 13.01 -9.94
C ASP A 536 12.79 14.41 -9.43
N SER A 537 11.81 15.11 -8.82
CA SER A 537 11.96 16.41 -8.16
C SER A 537 12.26 17.58 -9.11
N ILE A 538 11.87 17.51 -10.37
CA ILE A 538 11.91 18.66 -11.28
C ILE A 538 10.66 19.51 -11.08
N LEU A 539 10.83 20.66 -10.46
CA LEU A 539 9.80 21.68 -10.33
C LEU A 539 9.69 22.48 -11.63
N PHE A 540 8.46 22.73 -12.09
CA PHE A 540 8.23 23.58 -13.27
C PHE A 540 7.04 24.53 -13.07
N ARG A 541 7.07 25.65 -13.76
CA ARG A 541 5.94 26.55 -13.96
C ARG A 541 5.45 26.43 -15.40
N PHE A 542 4.16 26.24 -15.58
CA PHE A 542 3.54 26.05 -16.89
C PHE A 542 2.37 27.01 -17.08
N ASN A 543 2.35 27.74 -18.20
CA ASN A 543 1.23 28.57 -18.56
C ASN A 543 0.23 27.75 -19.40
N VAL A 544 -0.92 27.45 -18.82
CA VAL A 544 -1.94 26.56 -19.43
C VAL A 544 -2.54 27.21 -20.68
N LYS A 545 -2.78 28.52 -20.66
CA LYS A 545 -3.36 29.26 -21.81
C LYS A 545 -2.44 29.33 -23.01
N GLN A 546 -1.12 29.42 -22.78
CA GLN A 546 -0.11 29.45 -23.83
C GLN A 546 0.41 28.05 -24.21
N GLY A 547 0.08 27.03 -23.43
CA GLY A 547 0.54 25.66 -23.63
C GLY A 547 2.06 25.50 -23.54
N LYS A 548 2.74 26.27 -22.70
CA LYS A 548 4.21 26.24 -22.62
C LYS A 548 4.76 26.36 -21.20
N ILE A 549 5.95 25.80 -21.05
CA ILE A 549 6.75 25.92 -19.82
C ILE A 549 7.29 27.36 -19.71
N VAL A 550 7.26 27.90 -18.50
CA VAL A 550 7.78 29.23 -18.15
C VAL A 550 9.16 29.10 -17.50
N SER A 551 9.27 28.20 -16.51
CA SER A 551 10.52 27.93 -15.82
C SER A 551 10.60 26.48 -15.35
N ARG A 552 11.83 26.02 -15.04
CA ARG A 552 12.08 24.72 -14.42
C ARG A 552 13.28 24.77 -13.50
N HIS A 553 13.22 23.99 -12.40
CA HIS A 553 14.28 23.88 -11.38
C HIS A 553 14.46 22.44 -10.98
N ASP A 554 15.70 21.98 -10.91
CA ASP A 554 16.04 20.68 -10.33
C ASP A 554 16.17 20.83 -8.80
N LEU A 555 15.24 20.23 -8.06
CA LEU A 555 15.20 20.23 -6.60
C LEU A 555 15.64 18.89 -5.99
N SER A 556 16.24 17.97 -6.75
CA SER A 556 16.68 16.65 -6.28
C SER A 556 17.62 16.74 -5.06
N SER A 557 18.47 17.78 -5.02
CA SER A 557 19.34 18.06 -3.85
C SER A 557 18.58 18.46 -2.58
N TRP A 558 17.28 18.87 -2.70
CA TRP A 558 16.42 19.24 -1.57
C TRP A 558 15.66 18.04 -0.99
N GLY A 559 15.67 16.91 -1.67
CA GLY A 559 15.06 15.66 -1.26
C GLY A 559 14.10 15.08 -2.30
N ALA A 560 13.64 13.87 -2.02
CA ALA A 560 12.64 13.20 -2.86
C ALA A 560 11.25 13.84 -2.71
N VAL A 561 10.41 13.67 -3.72
CA VAL A 561 9.02 14.13 -3.68
C VAL A 561 8.23 13.37 -2.63
N VAL A 562 7.43 14.10 -1.88
CA VAL A 562 6.54 13.58 -0.84
C VAL A 562 5.10 13.58 -1.37
N ARG A 563 4.36 12.51 -1.07
CA ARG A 563 2.95 12.40 -1.46
C ARG A 563 2.14 13.56 -0.84
N ASN A 564 1.32 14.23 -1.66
CA ASN A 564 0.57 15.44 -1.28
C ASN A 564 1.48 16.56 -0.72
N GLY A 565 2.70 16.66 -1.25
CA GLY A 565 3.73 17.60 -0.81
C GLY A 565 3.61 19.00 -1.39
N MET A 566 2.55 19.35 -2.11
CA MET A 566 2.34 20.70 -2.64
C MET A 566 0.94 21.21 -2.33
N MET A 567 0.83 22.48 -1.95
CA MET A 567 -0.46 23.12 -1.70
C MET A 567 -0.43 24.61 -2.07
N ALA A 568 -1.52 25.08 -2.67
CA ALA A 568 -1.77 26.50 -2.82
C ALA A 568 -2.16 27.11 -1.44
N SER A 569 -1.67 28.29 -1.16
CA SER A 569 -1.89 28.98 0.12
C SER A 569 -1.76 30.49 -0.05
N SER A 570 -1.86 31.24 1.04
CA SER A 570 -1.57 32.66 1.05
C SER A 570 -0.74 33.05 2.26
N ARG A 571 0.08 34.10 2.11
CA ARG A 571 0.84 34.70 3.20
C ARG A 571 0.74 36.22 3.09
N ASN A 572 0.29 36.88 4.17
CA ASN A 572 0.05 38.33 4.17
C ASN A 572 -0.77 38.82 2.97
N GLY A 573 -1.82 38.05 2.62
CA GLY A 573 -2.68 38.33 1.47
C GLY A 573 -2.08 38.02 0.10
N MET A 574 -0.80 37.63 0.01
CA MET A 574 -0.16 37.23 -1.26
C MET A 574 -0.30 35.73 -1.49
N PRO A 575 -0.77 35.30 -2.66
CA PRO A 575 -0.79 33.90 -3.04
C PRO A 575 0.61 33.29 -3.08
N ILE A 576 0.74 32.10 -2.51
CA ILE A 576 1.98 31.30 -2.52
C ILE A 576 1.66 29.84 -2.81
N VAL A 577 2.66 29.10 -3.24
CA VAL A 577 2.68 27.63 -3.20
C VAL A 577 3.64 27.21 -2.12
N ILE A 578 3.20 26.32 -1.22
CA ILE A 578 4.04 25.66 -0.22
C ILE A 578 4.38 24.28 -0.77
N GLY A 579 5.66 23.92 -0.74
CA GLY A 579 6.15 22.61 -1.17
C GLY A 579 6.94 21.91 -0.07
N LEU A 580 6.76 20.60 0.01
CA LEU A 580 7.44 19.70 0.93
C LEU A 580 8.14 18.61 0.12
N LEU A 581 9.45 18.54 0.25
CA LEU A 581 10.28 17.42 -0.17
C LEU A 581 10.76 16.66 1.08
N SER A 582 11.29 15.48 0.92
CA SER A 582 11.66 14.63 2.06
C SER A 582 12.63 15.30 3.06
N ARG A 583 13.41 16.32 2.62
CA ARG A 583 14.38 17.02 3.47
C ARG A 583 14.15 18.52 3.57
N THR A 584 13.20 19.07 2.83
CA THR A 584 13.08 20.54 2.69
C THR A 584 11.64 20.99 2.62
N LEU A 585 11.32 22.00 3.41
CA LEU A 585 10.12 22.83 3.25
C LEU A 585 10.50 24.06 2.44
N PHE A 586 9.76 24.36 1.37
CA PHE A 586 10.01 25.49 0.47
C PHE A 586 8.71 26.23 0.12
N MET A 587 8.84 27.40 -0.45
CA MET A 587 7.73 28.16 -1.00
C MET A 587 8.07 28.76 -2.35
N ILE A 588 7.03 29.06 -3.11
CA ILE A 588 7.09 29.89 -4.32
C ILE A 588 6.06 31.00 -4.15
N THR A 589 6.46 32.26 -4.29
CA THR A 589 5.51 33.37 -4.40
C THR A 589 4.81 33.27 -5.74
N ALA A 590 3.49 33.35 -5.76
CA ALA A 590 2.73 33.25 -7.01
C ALA A 590 3.21 34.31 -8.02
N GLY A 591 3.54 33.86 -9.23
CA GLY A 591 4.15 34.70 -10.26
C GLY A 591 5.68 34.76 -10.26
N SER A 592 6.34 34.22 -9.20
CA SER A 592 7.80 34.03 -9.20
C SER A 592 8.20 32.78 -9.95
N ASP A 593 9.40 32.81 -10.51
CA ASP A 593 10.02 31.64 -11.14
C ASP A 593 10.94 30.87 -10.18
N GLU A 594 11.26 31.47 -9.03
CA GLU A 594 12.26 30.93 -8.09
C GLU A 594 11.62 30.30 -6.86
N PRO A 595 11.87 29.00 -6.59
CA PRO A 595 11.55 28.39 -5.31
C PRO A 595 12.51 28.87 -4.21
N VAL A 596 11.97 29.13 -3.04
CA VAL A 596 12.74 29.63 -1.91
C VAL A 596 12.64 28.65 -0.75
N ARG A 597 13.77 28.23 -0.21
CA ARG A 597 13.85 27.34 0.94
C ARG A 597 13.34 28.05 2.19
N ILE A 598 12.36 27.42 2.89
CA ILE A 598 11.86 27.92 4.18
C ILE A 598 12.70 27.33 5.31
N ALA A 599 12.91 26.01 5.28
CA ALA A 599 13.64 25.28 6.31
C ALA A 599 14.13 23.90 5.85
N ALA A 600 15.22 23.42 6.46
CA ALA A 600 15.59 22.00 6.43
C ALA A 600 14.77 21.23 7.47
N LEU A 601 14.31 20.03 7.12
CA LEU A 601 13.53 19.20 8.04
C LEU A 601 14.43 18.46 9.05
N PRO A 602 14.03 18.34 10.32
CA PRO A 602 14.78 17.59 11.33
C PRO A 602 14.73 16.07 11.13
N ALA A 603 13.67 15.58 10.48
CA ALA A 603 13.50 14.18 10.11
C ALA A 603 12.89 14.12 8.68
N PRO A 604 13.22 13.08 7.88
CA PRO A 604 12.71 12.98 6.53
C PRO A 604 11.18 12.90 6.50
N ALA A 605 10.52 13.83 5.80
CA ALA A 605 9.09 13.76 5.57
C ALA A 605 8.74 12.58 4.65
N THR A 606 7.68 11.87 4.97
CA THR A 606 7.14 10.73 4.20
C THR A 606 5.77 11.00 3.62
N CYS A 607 4.99 11.88 4.24
CA CYS A 607 3.70 12.34 3.73
C CYS A 607 3.45 13.79 4.16
N GLY A 608 2.75 14.51 3.35
CA GLY A 608 2.40 15.92 3.62
C GLY A 608 0.92 16.10 3.36
N LEU A 609 0.51 17.26 3.25
CA LEU A 609 0.93 18.56 3.77
C LEU A 609 -0.36 19.25 4.19
N ALA A 610 -0.46 19.73 5.41
CA ALA A 610 -1.61 20.48 5.87
C ALA A 610 -1.18 21.78 6.53
N ARG A 611 -2.02 22.83 6.44
CA ARG A 611 -1.77 24.11 7.11
C ARG A 611 -3.01 24.55 7.88
N ILE A 612 -2.80 24.94 9.14
CA ILE A 612 -3.81 25.57 9.98
C ILE A 612 -3.19 26.83 10.59
N GLY A 613 -3.71 28.00 10.19
CA GLY A 613 -3.11 29.26 10.60
C GLY A 613 -1.65 29.42 10.15
N ASN A 614 -0.76 29.63 11.11
CA ASN A 614 0.68 29.74 10.86
C ASN A 614 1.43 28.40 11.01
N ASP A 615 0.74 27.32 11.30
CA ASP A 615 1.35 26.02 11.50
C ASP A 615 1.23 25.15 10.25
N ILE A 616 2.33 24.54 9.84
CA ILE A 616 2.42 23.56 8.77
C ILE A 616 2.67 22.20 9.39
N TYR A 617 1.88 21.21 8.98
CA TYR A 617 1.92 19.85 9.51
C TYR A 617 2.30 18.86 8.43
N TYR A 618 3.09 17.84 8.79
CA TYR A 618 3.52 16.76 7.91
C TYR A 618 3.82 15.49 8.71
N GLY A 619 3.86 14.34 8.04
CA GLY A 619 4.28 13.08 8.61
C GLY A 619 5.75 12.78 8.30
N ALA A 620 6.50 12.33 9.30
CA ALA A 620 7.85 11.77 9.15
C ALA A 620 7.85 10.34 9.69
N GLY A 621 7.70 9.35 8.79
CA GLY A 621 7.43 7.98 9.19
C GLY A 621 6.14 7.87 9.99
N ALA A 622 6.25 7.46 11.25
CA ALA A 622 5.12 7.32 12.16
C ALA A 622 4.84 8.58 13.01
N GLU A 623 5.67 9.60 12.93
CA GLU A 623 5.54 10.81 13.73
C GLU A 623 4.79 11.91 13.00
N LEU A 624 3.89 12.59 13.71
CA LEU A 624 3.27 13.83 13.27
C LEU A 624 4.15 15.00 13.69
N TRP A 625 4.55 15.83 12.73
CA TRP A 625 5.38 17.00 12.94
C TRP A 625 4.64 18.27 12.67
N ARG A 626 4.96 19.32 13.43
CA ARG A 626 4.52 20.70 13.25
C ARG A 626 5.72 21.61 12.99
N PHE A 627 5.60 22.49 12.01
CA PHE A 627 6.48 23.60 11.77
C PHE A 627 5.71 24.90 12.00
N HIS A 628 6.17 25.72 12.96
CA HIS A 628 5.57 27.03 13.19
C HIS A 628 6.23 28.08 12.29
N TRP A 629 5.41 28.66 11.42
CA TRP A 629 5.88 29.66 10.47
C TRP A 629 5.59 31.07 10.98
N GLU A 630 6.54 31.69 11.67
CA GLU A 630 6.41 33.03 12.24
C GLU A 630 6.18 34.09 11.15
N GLU A 631 5.32 35.08 11.46
CA GLU A 631 5.16 36.28 10.64
C GLU A 631 6.45 37.11 10.72
N GLY A 632 7.07 37.40 9.58
CA GLY A 632 8.29 38.22 9.50
C GLY A 632 9.60 37.46 9.28
N CYS A 633 9.63 36.14 9.38
CA CYS A 633 10.81 35.36 8.98
C CYS A 633 11.09 35.51 7.48
N LYS A 634 12.26 36.03 7.13
CA LYS A 634 12.74 36.01 5.74
C LYS A 634 13.09 34.56 5.38
N PRO A 635 12.74 34.12 4.17
CA PRO A 635 13.24 32.85 3.64
C PRO A 635 14.77 32.85 3.61
N GLN A 636 15.38 31.69 3.79
CA GLN A 636 16.85 31.53 3.74
C GLN A 636 17.35 31.46 2.30
#